data_e83b94b74ae7f624dd96e72200f4dfba
#
_entry.id   e83b94b74ae7f624dd96e72200f4dfba
#
_cell.length_a   1.000
_cell.length_b   1.000
_cell.length_c   1.000
_cell.angle_alpha   90.00
_cell.angle_beta   90.00
_cell.angle_gamma   90.00
#
_symmetry.space_group_name_H-M   'P 1'
#
loop_
_entity.id
_entity.type
_entity.pdbx_description
1 polymer ?
#
loop_
_entity_poly.entity_id
_entity_poly.type
_entity_poly.pdbx_seq_one_letter_code
_entity_poly.pdbx_strand_id
1 'polypeptide(L)'
;MPAVVPTQWKWPMMLQTYIRLEKLRFRALHGVLPQERQVGGDYVVTLRIGYPWQAAMTSDAVADTLDYAAVFRLVQREMVLPSQLLEHVAGRIAKALLHDFPQITSIDLWLTKVTPPMGADSEGAGVELHLINNKTD
;
A
#
# COMPACT_ATOMS: atom_id res chain seq x y z
N MET A 1 -17.14 -34.46 3.10
CA MET A 1 -17.09 -34.25 1.65
C MET A 1 -16.85 -32.77 1.36
N PRO A 2 -15.84 -32.45 0.61
CA PRO A 2 -15.68 -31.06 0.20
C PRO A 2 -16.87 -30.62 -0.67
N ALA A 3 -17.30 -29.39 -0.49
CA ALA A 3 -18.35 -28.83 -1.32
C ALA A 3 -17.85 -28.71 -2.76
N VAL A 4 -18.65 -29.18 -3.71
CA VAL A 4 -18.35 -29.06 -5.12
C VAL A 4 -18.97 -27.77 -5.65
N VAL A 5 -18.15 -26.85 -6.13
CA VAL A 5 -18.65 -25.64 -6.77
C VAL A 5 -19.19 -26.00 -8.14
N PRO A 6 -20.45 -25.68 -8.45
CA PRO A 6 -20.99 -25.93 -9.78
C PRO A 6 -20.18 -25.27 -10.88
N THR A 7 -20.06 -25.90 -12.04
CA THR A 7 -19.28 -25.37 -13.18
C THR A 7 -19.83 -24.06 -13.70
N GLN A 8 -21.12 -23.79 -13.49
CA GLN A 8 -21.77 -22.53 -13.90
C GLN A 8 -21.81 -21.49 -12.77
N TRP A 9 -21.04 -21.70 -11.68
CA TRP A 9 -20.99 -20.73 -10.60
C TRP A 9 -20.45 -19.39 -11.10
N LYS A 10 -21.13 -18.31 -10.72
CA LYS A 10 -20.70 -16.95 -11.03
C LYS A 10 -20.64 -16.13 -9.74
N TRP A 11 -19.55 -15.40 -9.58
CA TRP A 11 -19.41 -14.49 -8.45
C TRP A 11 -20.35 -13.29 -8.60
N PRO A 12 -20.83 -12.70 -7.47
CA PRO A 12 -21.69 -11.51 -7.54
C PRO A 12 -21.01 -10.35 -8.25
N MET A 13 -21.80 -9.54 -8.98
CA MET A 13 -21.28 -8.41 -9.75
C MET A 13 -20.67 -7.30 -8.90
N MET A 14 -21.10 -7.19 -7.63
CA MET A 14 -20.64 -6.12 -6.73
C MET A 14 -19.51 -6.59 -5.82
N LEU A 15 -18.77 -7.61 -6.22
CA LEU A 15 -17.66 -8.11 -5.43
C LEU A 15 -16.51 -7.12 -5.45
N GLN A 16 -16.10 -6.66 -4.26
CA GLN A 16 -14.92 -5.81 -4.08
C GLN A 16 -13.84 -6.64 -3.42
N THR A 17 -12.63 -6.57 -3.98
CA THR A 17 -11.51 -7.41 -3.56
C THR A 17 -10.29 -6.56 -3.28
N TYR A 18 -9.52 -6.94 -2.25
CA TYR A 18 -8.41 -6.16 -1.74
C TYR A 18 -7.20 -7.02 -1.48
N ILE A 19 -6.02 -6.42 -1.60
CA ILE A 19 -4.75 -6.95 -1.11
C ILE A 19 -4.30 -6.03 0.01
N ARG A 20 -3.84 -6.59 1.13
CA ARG A 20 -3.36 -5.79 2.26
C ARG A 20 -1.92 -6.17 2.59
N LEU A 21 -1.11 -5.14 2.87
CA LEU A 21 0.20 -5.29 3.47
C LEU A 21 0.18 -4.55 4.80
N GLU A 22 0.34 -5.30 5.88
CA GLU A 22 0.09 -4.81 7.22
C GLU A 22 1.40 -4.43 7.92
N LYS A 23 1.53 -3.16 8.30
CA LYS A 23 2.61 -2.66 9.17
C LYS A 23 4.00 -3.04 8.66
N LEU A 24 4.28 -2.70 7.39
CA LEU A 24 5.62 -2.81 6.85
C LEU A 24 6.54 -1.83 7.58
N ARG A 25 7.65 -2.32 8.09
CA ARG A 25 8.57 -1.52 8.88
C ARG A 25 9.78 -1.13 8.05
N PHE A 26 10.14 0.15 8.12
CA PHE A 26 11.28 0.69 7.38
C PHE A 26 12.08 1.63 8.25
N ARG A 27 13.39 1.64 8.01
CA ARG A 27 14.24 2.73 8.47
C ARG A 27 14.46 3.66 7.29
N ALA A 28 14.25 4.96 7.47
CA ALA A 28 14.30 5.91 6.36
C ALA A 28 14.76 7.28 6.85
N LEU A 29 15.06 8.16 5.88
CA LEU A 29 15.68 9.48 6.13
C LEU A 29 14.74 10.62 5.80
N HIS A 30 13.44 10.46 6.08
CA HIS A 30 12.47 11.52 5.85
C HIS A 30 12.45 12.50 7.02
N GLY A 31 12.23 13.76 6.74
CA GLY A 31 12.04 14.75 7.78
C GLY A 31 12.40 16.16 7.34
N VAL A 32 11.80 17.14 8.01
CA VAL A 32 12.05 18.56 7.79
C VAL A 32 13.40 18.97 8.39
N LEU A 33 13.72 18.42 9.56
CA LEU A 33 14.96 18.77 10.29
C LEU A 33 16.16 18.09 9.64
N PRO A 34 17.30 18.80 9.48
CA PRO A 34 18.50 18.19 8.90
C PRO A 34 18.96 16.92 9.60
N GLN A 35 18.88 16.88 10.94
CA GLN A 35 19.31 15.70 11.69
C GLN A 35 18.42 14.49 11.43
N GLU A 36 17.14 14.68 11.14
CA GLU A 36 16.24 13.58 10.77
C GLU A 36 16.71 12.92 9.48
N ARG A 37 17.19 13.71 8.52
CA ARG A 37 17.68 13.23 7.24
C ARG A 37 19.05 12.56 7.35
N GLN A 38 19.81 12.85 8.40
CA GLN A 38 21.13 12.24 8.64
C GLN A 38 21.04 10.98 9.48
N VAL A 39 20.26 11.01 10.56
CA VAL A 39 20.14 9.91 11.51
C VAL A 39 19.07 8.91 11.08
N GLY A 40 17.99 9.40 10.49
CA GLY A 40 16.85 8.57 10.11
C GLY A 40 15.91 8.29 11.26
N GLY A 41 14.88 7.53 10.95
CA GLY A 41 13.87 7.12 11.92
C GLY A 41 13.14 5.88 11.45
N ASP A 42 12.29 5.36 12.32
CA ASP A 42 11.49 4.19 12.05
C ASP A 42 10.12 4.60 11.54
N TYR A 43 9.68 3.93 10.46
CA TYR A 43 8.42 4.19 9.79
C TYR A 43 7.63 2.90 9.62
N VAL A 44 6.31 3.02 9.63
CA VAL A 44 5.41 1.90 9.41
C VAL A 44 4.46 2.27 8.27
N VAL A 45 4.38 1.41 7.28
CA VAL A 45 3.48 1.58 6.14
C VAL A 45 2.46 0.46 6.14
N THR A 46 1.19 0.82 6.10
CA THR A 46 0.10 -0.13 5.88
C THR A 46 -0.61 0.25 4.59
N LEU A 47 -0.89 -0.75 3.77
CA LEU A 47 -1.58 -0.58 2.51
C LEU A 47 -2.78 -1.50 2.42
N ARG A 48 -3.88 -0.96 1.93
CA ARG A 48 -5.03 -1.74 1.50
C ARG A 48 -5.33 -1.36 0.07
N ILE A 49 -5.11 -2.29 -0.84
CA ILE A 49 -5.16 -2.03 -2.27
C ILE A 49 -6.35 -2.75 -2.87
N GLY A 50 -7.29 -2.00 -3.44
CA GLY A 50 -8.38 -2.56 -4.24
C GLY A 50 -7.81 -3.08 -5.56
N TYR A 51 -8.07 -4.33 -5.86
CA TYR A 51 -7.57 -4.99 -7.05
C TYR A 51 -8.54 -6.08 -7.48
N PRO A 52 -8.89 -6.20 -8.77
CA PRO A 52 -9.86 -7.18 -9.22
C PRO A 52 -9.20 -8.56 -9.37
N TRP A 53 -9.05 -9.29 -8.26
CA TRP A 53 -8.45 -10.62 -8.27
C TRP A 53 -9.49 -11.75 -8.27
N GLN A 54 -10.72 -11.44 -8.68
CA GLN A 54 -11.81 -12.41 -8.66
C GLN A 54 -11.49 -13.68 -9.45
N ALA A 55 -10.82 -13.55 -10.60
CA ALA A 55 -10.44 -14.69 -11.42
C ALA A 55 -9.52 -15.66 -10.67
N ALA A 56 -8.65 -15.14 -9.81
CA ALA A 56 -7.74 -15.97 -9.02
C ALA A 56 -8.46 -16.88 -8.03
N MET A 57 -9.68 -16.52 -7.63
CA MET A 57 -10.49 -17.35 -6.74
C MET A 57 -10.83 -18.72 -7.35
N THR A 58 -10.81 -18.80 -8.68
CA THR A 58 -11.09 -20.04 -9.42
C THR A 58 -9.83 -20.61 -10.05
N SER A 59 -8.98 -19.76 -10.64
CA SER A 59 -7.83 -20.21 -11.42
C SER A 59 -6.65 -20.64 -10.55
N ASP A 60 -6.52 -20.10 -9.34
CA ASP A 60 -5.33 -20.29 -8.49
C ASP A 60 -4.04 -19.89 -9.21
N ALA A 61 -4.13 -18.90 -10.11
CA ALA A 61 -2.99 -18.43 -10.91
C ALA A 61 -2.51 -17.08 -10.43
N VAL A 62 -1.19 -16.94 -10.23
CA VAL A 62 -0.56 -15.67 -9.80
C VAL A 62 -0.84 -14.56 -10.81
N ALA A 63 -0.93 -14.89 -12.09
CA ALA A 63 -1.20 -13.90 -13.13
C ALA A 63 -2.57 -13.21 -12.99
N ASP A 64 -3.50 -13.82 -12.25
CA ASP A 64 -4.85 -13.29 -12.05
C ASP A 64 -4.99 -12.45 -10.78
N THR A 65 -3.89 -12.15 -10.12
CA THR A 65 -3.90 -11.33 -8.91
C THR A 65 -2.75 -10.33 -8.90
N LEU A 66 -2.66 -9.56 -7.82
CA LEU A 66 -1.57 -8.63 -7.58
C LEU A 66 -0.53 -9.32 -6.70
N ASP A 67 0.71 -9.38 -7.19
CA ASP A 67 1.83 -9.93 -6.42
C ASP A 67 2.21 -8.95 -5.31
N TYR A 68 1.86 -9.26 -4.06
CA TYR A 68 2.15 -8.38 -2.93
C TYR A 68 3.64 -8.23 -2.67
N ALA A 69 4.48 -9.19 -3.08
CA ALA A 69 5.92 -9.03 -2.97
C ALA A 69 6.44 -7.95 -3.92
N ALA A 70 5.85 -7.84 -5.11
CA ALA A 70 6.17 -6.75 -6.03
C ALA A 70 5.74 -5.39 -5.47
N VAL A 71 4.60 -5.34 -4.80
CA VAL A 71 4.15 -4.13 -4.11
C VAL A 71 5.13 -3.75 -3.02
N PHE A 72 5.57 -4.71 -2.20
CA PHE A 72 6.56 -4.46 -1.16
C PHE A 72 7.85 -3.86 -1.73
N ARG A 73 8.36 -4.43 -2.82
CA ARG A 73 9.59 -3.92 -3.45
C ARG A 73 9.43 -2.49 -3.95
N LEU A 74 8.25 -2.16 -4.47
CA LEU A 74 7.95 -0.79 -4.89
C LEU A 74 7.97 0.16 -3.69
N VAL A 75 7.30 -0.20 -2.61
CA VAL A 75 7.26 0.62 -1.39
C VAL A 75 8.67 0.81 -0.84
N GLN A 76 9.45 -0.26 -0.79
CA GLN A 76 10.84 -0.22 -0.32
C GLN A 76 11.67 0.75 -1.15
N ARG A 77 11.53 0.70 -2.47
CA ARG A 77 12.24 1.61 -3.39
C ARG A 77 11.87 3.06 -3.13
N GLU A 78 10.58 3.34 -2.90
CA GLU A 78 10.13 4.71 -2.65
C GLU A 78 10.54 5.21 -1.26
N MET A 79 10.56 4.33 -0.26
CA MET A 79 10.95 4.70 1.10
C MET A 79 12.43 5.08 1.21
N VAL A 80 13.29 4.56 0.33
CA VAL A 80 14.72 4.90 0.30
C VAL A 80 14.97 6.35 -0.11
N LEU A 81 14.09 6.92 -0.94
CA LEU A 81 14.24 8.29 -1.42
C LEU A 81 13.76 9.27 -0.34
N PRO A 82 14.64 10.14 0.20
CA PRO A 82 14.25 11.03 1.29
C PRO A 82 13.30 12.13 0.82
N SER A 83 12.34 12.47 1.67
CA SER A 83 11.44 13.61 1.50
C SER A 83 11.35 14.36 2.81
N GLN A 84 11.02 15.64 2.75
CA GLN A 84 10.78 16.43 3.96
C GLN A 84 9.48 16.05 4.64
N LEU A 85 8.43 15.80 3.86
CA LEU A 85 7.07 15.59 4.35
C LEU A 85 6.61 14.15 4.09
N LEU A 86 5.90 13.57 5.06
CA LEU A 86 5.28 12.25 4.88
C LEU A 86 4.23 12.28 3.76
N GLU A 87 3.53 13.40 3.60
CA GLU A 87 2.58 13.59 2.52
C GLU A 87 3.22 13.40 1.15
N HIS A 88 4.44 13.88 0.97
CA HIS A 88 5.17 13.73 -0.27
C HIS A 88 5.54 12.26 -0.53
N VAL A 89 5.99 11.57 0.52
CA VAL A 89 6.29 10.12 0.43
C VAL A 89 5.03 9.34 0.06
N ALA A 90 3.92 9.62 0.75
CA ALA A 90 2.65 8.94 0.49
C ALA A 90 2.19 9.16 -0.95
N GLY A 91 2.31 10.38 -1.46
CA GLY A 91 1.97 10.70 -2.86
C GLY A 91 2.83 9.94 -3.85
N ARG A 92 4.15 9.84 -3.60
CA ARG A 92 5.06 9.09 -4.47
C ARG A 92 4.70 7.60 -4.50
N ILE A 93 4.41 7.01 -3.34
CA ILE A 93 4.02 5.59 -3.26
C ILE A 93 2.73 5.36 -4.04
N ALA A 94 1.71 6.19 -3.81
CA ALA A 94 0.42 6.03 -4.49
C ALA A 94 0.57 6.17 -6.01
N LYS A 95 1.33 7.17 -6.46
CA LYS A 95 1.55 7.40 -7.89
C LYS A 95 2.29 6.24 -8.54
N ALA A 96 3.33 5.72 -7.87
CA ALA A 96 4.10 4.60 -8.39
C ALA A 96 3.25 3.32 -8.46
N LEU A 97 2.39 3.08 -7.47
CA LEU A 97 1.48 1.94 -7.47
C LEU A 97 0.52 1.99 -8.66
N LEU A 98 -0.09 3.15 -8.91
CA LEU A 98 -1.01 3.31 -10.04
C LEU A 98 -0.31 3.15 -11.38
N HIS A 99 0.95 3.60 -11.48
CA HIS A 99 1.75 3.48 -12.70
C HIS A 99 2.13 2.03 -12.96
N ASP A 100 2.67 1.34 -11.95
CA ASP A 100 3.19 -0.02 -12.13
C ASP A 100 2.09 -1.09 -12.16
N PHE A 101 0.95 -0.81 -11.52
CA PHE A 101 -0.17 -1.74 -11.43
C PHE A 101 -1.47 -1.03 -11.84
N PRO A 102 -1.68 -0.81 -13.14
CA PRO A 102 -2.79 0.02 -13.63
C PRO A 102 -4.17 -0.55 -13.37
N GLN A 103 -4.28 -1.82 -12.96
CA GLN A 103 -5.56 -2.43 -12.62
C GLN A 103 -6.03 -2.13 -11.20
N ILE A 104 -5.21 -1.44 -10.40
CA ILE A 104 -5.60 -1.03 -9.05
C ILE A 104 -6.84 -0.15 -9.12
N THR A 105 -7.85 -0.47 -8.30
CA THR A 105 -9.11 0.27 -8.23
C THR A 105 -9.14 1.29 -7.10
N SER A 106 -8.39 1.05 -6.02
CA SER A 106 -8.33 1.96 -4.88
C SER A 106 -7.05 1.74 -4.10
N ILE A 107 -6.64 2.76 -3.36
CA ILE A 107 -5.49 2.67 -2.44
C ILE A 107 -5.89 3.35 -1.14
N ASP A 108 -5.74 2.63 -0.05
CA ASP A 108 -5.74 3.17 1.31
C ASP A 108 -4.33 2.99 1.85
N LEU A 109 -3.71 4.08 2.25
CA LEU A 109 -2.33 4.10 2.70
C LEU A 109 -2.23 4.82 4.03
N TRP A 110 -1.54 4.20 4.99
CA TRP A 110 -1.21 4.77 6.29
C TRP A 110 0.31 4.77 6.41
N LEU A 111 0.89 5.94 6.62
CA LEU A 111 2.34 6.11 6.78
C LEU A 111 2.58 6.80 8.11
N THR A 112 3.25 6.10 9.03
CA THR A 112 3.46 6.55 10.40
C THR A 112 4.96 6.68 10.68
N LYS A 113 5.35 7.81 11.26
CA LYS A 113 6.66 8.01 11.88
C LYS A 113 6.53 7.58 13.35
N VAL A 114 7.31 6.58 13.76
CA VAL A 114 7.16 5.96 15.09
C VAL A 114 7.59 6.91 16.20
N THR A 115 8.68 7.65 15.98
CA THR A 115 9.21 8.59 16.96
C THR A 115 9.30 9.99 16.36
N PRO A 116 8.19 10.72 16.27
CA PRO A 116 8.22 12.07 15.71
C PRO A 116 8.92 13.04 16.67
N PRO A 117 9.65 14.04 16.14
CA PRO A 117 10.43 14.97 16.96
C PRO A 117 9.57 16.09 17.54
N MET A 118 8.55 15.77 18.31
CA MET A 118 7.61 16.74 18.88
C MET A 118 7.59 16.72 20.41
N GLY A 119 8.40 15.86 21.04
CA GLY A 119 8.50 15.78 22.49
C GLY A 119 7.31 15.16 23.22
N ALA A 120 6.38 14.57 22.47
CA ALA A 120 5.21 13.92 23.05
C ALA A 120 5.47 12.44 23.30
N ASP A 121 4.80 11.91 24.33
CA ASP A 121 4.71 10.46 24.52
C ASP A 121 3.56 9.96 23.65
N SER A 122 3.88 9.26 22.58
CA SER A 122 2.90 8.81 21.61
C SER A 122 3.35 7.54 20.91
N GLU A 123 2.41 6.86 20.25
CA GLU A 123 2.73 5.70 19.42
C GLU A 123 3.14 6.09 18.00
N GLY A 124 3.22 7.38 17.73
CA GLY A 124 3.67 7.92 16.47
C GLY A 124 2.76 9.01 15.94
N ALA A 125 3.17 9.58 14.82
CA ALA A 125 2.38 10.54 14.06
C ALA A 125 2.48 10.18 12.59
N GLY A 126 1.41 10.37 11.83
CA GLY A 126 1.41 9.94 10.47
C GLY A 126 0.38 10.62 9.61
N VAL A 127 0.36 10.18 8.36
CA VAL A 127 -0.61 10.63 7.36
C VAL A 127 -1.36 9.43 6.82
N GLU A 128 -2.56 9.64 6.34
CA GLU A 128 -3.31 8.61 5.64
C GLU A 128 -3.91 9.18 4.36
N LEU A 129 -4.02 8.31 3.37
CA LEU A 129 -4.45 8.66 2.04
C LEU A 129 -5.46 7.61 1.57
N HIS A 130 -6.59 8.06 1.07
CA HIS A 130 -7.60 7.20 0.47
C HIS A 130 -7.91 7.72 -0.92
N LEU A 131 -7.69 6.88 -1.93
CA LEU A 131 -8.01 7.28 -3.29
C LEU A 131 -8.79 6.18 -4.01
N ILE A 132 -9.62 6.60 -4.92
CA ILE A 132 -10.33 5.72 -5.85
C ILE A 132 -9.78 6.03 -7.23
N ASN A 133 -9.34 4.98 -7.93
CA ASN A 133 -8.82 5.13 -9.28
C ASN A 133 -9.98 5.11 -10.28
N ASN A 134 -10.51 6.28 -10.55
CA ASN A 134 -11.54 6.42 -11.57
C ASN A 134 -10.85 6.45 -12.94
N LYS A 135 -10.86 5.30 -13.62
CA LYS A 135 -10.38 5.24 -14.99
C LYS A 135 -11.48 5.76 -15.87
N THR A 136 -11.38 7.03 -16.22
CA THR A 136 -12.17 7.58 -17.32
C THR A 136 -11.34 7.43 -18.57
N ASP A 137 -11.81 6.61 -19.46
CA ASP A 137 -11.19 6.47 -20.78
C ASP A 137 -11.54 7.66 -21.67
#